data_a300ce8b350a9746d224184e70f60496
#
_entry.id   a300ce8b350a9746d224184e70f60496
#
_cell.length_a   1.000
_cell.length_b   1.000
_cell.length_c   1.000
_cell.angle_alpha   90.00
_cell.angle_beta   90.00
_cell.angle_gamma   90.00
#
_symmetry.space_group_name_H-M   'P 1'
#
loop_
_entity.id
_entity.type
_entity.pdbx_description
1 polymer ?
#
loop_
_entity_poly.entity_id
_entity_poly.type
_entity_poly.pdbx_seq_one_letter_code
_entity_poly.pdbx_strand_id
1 'polypeptide(L)'
;MSPDSHVTRLFGGPGSGKTTALLDRVEGILDDPGVTVDDVLVVSYTRAAATEIRERLAERLDVSPRSLKGDVCTMHAKAYELLDLSRGDVVGESEKKAFCESYGLEFEDEYEGSRRRSARSTTIGNKIIATSQWVQRTTREVADWHDVPFQWNDEEVRLPPEIDDNAQQGNKYTPTWPSDDDRIDVPEAIRAWRAHKGEQGLTGFADMLERVHQRSLVPSVEYLVIDEFQDITTLQHRVYEAWKPHVERALIAGDDDQVVYAWQGADPQLLLDEAGEDVILDNSYRLPSRVLNVVNREVRHIGKRQEKNLRPRTEGGSVETVKSPSMLDLVRNVRSTVENTDETVMVLFRARYQLFRFMNEFIDDGIPFRALTDQRMWTDRLTDYIGAVERIDEGEPITGLEARRLADMLDDTAFGTNHRDALYEALDEREEEAGVEDVAEFTIKPGLIEDHAPFMPGPASADDMLRKTSQFQKQSVGAYFDGEYQDVDRDRVRVGTIHSAKGREADHVFVATDLTEKVVEQMAASVDDPDAVPGDEPFTKNTDPVPMLTDNERRVFYVGMSRARERLVLLEDLVGGAPTLPVDVLLDNRPSGATVEDVLAEAEAPAAD
;
A
#
# COMPACT_ATOMS: atom_id res chain seq x y z
N MET A 1 21.08 -29.40 20.36
CA MET A 1 20.36 -28.82 19.22
C MET A 1 21.15 -27.60 18.80
N SER A 2 21.44 -27.41 17.52
CA SER A 2 22.14 -26.20 17.06
C SER A 2 21.23 -24.99 17.26
N PRO A 3 21.76 -23.80 17.54
CA PRO A 3 20.95 -22.59 17.78
C PRO A 3 20.03 -22.20 16.61
N ASP A 4 20.24 -22.77 15.43
CA ASP A 4 19.51 -22.46 14.19
C ASP A 4 18.21 -23.27 13.99
N SER A 5 17.85 -24.17 14.90
CA SER A 5 16.72 -25.11 14.73
C SER A 5 15.36 -24.56 15.21
N HIS A 6 15.29 -23.34 15.73
CA HIS A 6 14.04 -22.78 16.27
C HIS A 6 13.31 -21.82 15.33
N VAL A 7 13.89 -21.50 14.15
CA VAL A 7 13.26 -20.66 13.14
C VAL A 7 12.84 -21.52 11.95
N THR A 8 11.59 -21.42 11.54
CA THR A 8 11.08 -22.01 10.29
C THR A 8 10.73 -20.87 9.33
N ARG A 9 11.28 -20.91 8.11
CA ARG A 9 11.00 -19.95 7.04
C ARG A 9 10.06 -20.58 6.02
N LEU A 10 8.89 -19.98 5.84
CA LEU A 10 7.87 -20.41 4.89
C LEU A 10 7.92 -19.53 3.64
N PHE A 11 8.48 -20.03 2.57
CA PHE A 11 8.54 -19.36 1.29
C PHE A 11 7.37 -19.78 0.40
N GLY A 12 6.70 -18.80 -0.22
CA GLY A 12 5.64 -19.13 -1.15
C GLY A 12 5.35 -17.98 -2.11
N GLY A 13 5.17 -18.29 -3.38
CA GLY A 13 4.82 -17.31 -4.41
C GLY A 13 3.36 -16.84 -4.35
N PRO A 14 2.89 -16.15 -5.41
CA PRO A 14 1.53 -15.63 -5.48
C PRO A 14 0.49 -16.73 -5.40
N GLY A 15 -0.46 -16.56 -4.48
CA GLY A 15 -1.55 -17.53 -4.29
C GLY A 15 -1.11 -18.91 -3.81
N SER A 16 0.09 -19.04 -3.23
CA SER A 16 0.58 -20.34 -2.73
C SER A 16 -0.06 -20.79 -1.41
N GLY A 17 -0.94 -19.99 -0.82
CA GLY A 17 -1.60 -20.31 0.43
C GLY A 17 -0.72 -20.12 1.66
N LYS A 18 0.26 -19.20 1.62
CA LYS A 18 1.15 -18.87 2.77
C LYS A 18 0.39 -18.68 4.07
N THR A 19 -0.59 -17.77 4.07
CA THR A 19 -1.39 -17.46 5.27
C THR A 19 -2.17 -18.70 5.76
N THR A 20 -2.70 -19.52 4.84
CA THR A 20 -3.36 -20.79 5.20
C THR A 20 -2.37 -21.75 5.85
N ALA A 21 -1.22 -21.98 5.21
CA ALA A 21 -0.17 -22.87 5.73
C ALA A 21 0.43 -22.36 7.06
N LEU A 22 0.42 -21.05 7.28
CA LEU A 22 0.82 -20.43 8.54
C LEU A 22 -0.23 -20.72 9.63
N LEU A 23 -1.52 -20.52 9.32
CA LEU A 23 -2.62 -20.83 10.25
C LEU A 23 -2.68 -22.32 10.60
N ASP A 24 -2.48 -23.24 9.64
CA ASP A 24 -2.40 -24.68 9.89
C ASP A 24 -1.31 -25.03 10.92
N ARG A 25 -0.18 -24.30 10.88
CA ARG A 25 0.91 -24.48 11.86
C ARG A 25 0.58 -23.89 13.22
N VAL A 26 -0.13 -22.76 13.26
CA VAL A 26 -0.62 -22.17 14.52
C VAL A 26 -1.61 -23.11 15.19
N GLU A 27 -2.55 -23.69 14.44
CA GLU A 27 -3.46 -24.73 14.97
C GLU A 27 -2.68 -25.93 15.50
N GLY A 28 -1.71 -26.43 14.73
CA GLY A 28 -0.86 -27.54 15.19
C GLY A 28 -0.05 -27.24 16.48
N ILE A 29 0.32 -25.97 16.70
CA ILE A 29 0.96 -25.52 17.94
C ILE A 29 -0.07 -25.54 19.10
N LEU A 30 -1.27 -25.05 18.85
CA LEU A 30 -2.35 -25.00 19.84
C LEU A 30 -2.92 -26.39 20.22
N ASP A 31 -2.69 -27.41 19.38
CA ASP A 31 -3.03 -28.81 19.69
C ASP A 31 -2.07 -29.43 20.72
N ASP A 32 -0.91 -28.81 20.98
CA ASP A 32 0.06 -29.30 21.97
C ASP A 32 -0.50 -29.10 23.40
N PRO A 33 -0.45 -30.13 24.27
CA PRO A 33 -0.98 -30.04 25.62
C PRO A 33 -0.29 -28.95 26.46
N GLY A 34 -1.06 -27.97 26.91
CA GLY A 34 -0.59 -26.88 27.77
C GLY A 34 -0.29 -25.59 27.05
N VAL A 35 -0.34 -25.57 25.72
CA VAL A 35 -0.21 -24.35 24.91
C VAL A 35 -1.59 -23.71 24.74
N THR A 36 -1.66 -22.42 24.96
CA THR A 36 -2.86 -21.59 24.81
C THR A 36 -2.64 -20.51 23.76
N VAL A 37 -3.69 -19.79 23.39
CA VAL A 37 -3.57 -18.68 22.43
C VAL A 37 -2.65 -17.57 22.97
N ASP A 38 -2.64 -17.34 24.29
CA ASP A 38 -1.79 -16.33 24.95
C ASP A 38 -0.28 -16.65 24.82
N ASP A 39 0.08 -17.90 24.50
CA ASP A 39 1.46 -18.33 24.28
C ASP A 39 1.94 -18.09 22.84
N VAL A 40 1.04 -17.64 21.94
CA VAL A 40 1.30 -17.47 20.50
C VAL A 40 1.08 -16.03 20.08
N LEU A 41 2.10 -15.36 19.56
CA LEU A 41 1.97 -14.04 18.96
C LEU A 41 2.05 -14.13 17.43
N VAL A 42 0.99 -13.74 16.73
CA VAL A 42 0.94 -13.65 15.27
C VAL A 42 1.01 -12.19 14.85
N VAL A 43 2.06 -11.84 14.13
CA VAL A 43 2.31 -10.47 13.65
C VAL A 43 2.16 -10.40 12.15
N SER A 44 1.45 -9.40 11.64
CA SER A 44 1.42 -9.08 10.22
C SER A 44 1.83 -7.63 9.96
N TYR A 45 2.28 -7.36 8.73
CA TYR A 45 2.79 -6.05 8.35
C TYR A 45 1.71 -4.95 8.38
N THR A 46 0.50 -5.24 7.91
CA THR A 46 -0.61 -4.27 7.84
C THR A 46 -1.74 -4.62 8.80
N ARG A 47 -2.52 -3.59 9.18
CA ARG A 47 -3.74 -3.81 10.00
C ARG A 47 -4.77 -4.67 9.27
N ALA A 48 -4.94 -4.46 7.96
CA ALA A 48 -5.88 -5.25 7.17
C ALA A 48 -5.51 -6.74 7.15
N ALA A 49 -4.23 -7.07 6.89
CA ALA A 49 -3.75 -8.44 6.92
C ALA A 49 -3.87 -9.07 8.32
N ALA A 50 -3.52 -8.33 9.38
CA ALA A 50 -3.70 -8.79 10.76
C ALA A 50 -5.18 -9.06 11.09
N THR A 51 -6.09 -8.24 10.58
CA THR A 51 -7.53 -8.44 10.78
C THR A 51 -8.01 -9.70 10.03
N GLU A 52 -7.64 -9.88 8.78
CA GLU A 52 -7.97 -11.09 8.00
C GLU A 52 -7.45 -12.36 8.68
N ILE A 53 -6.17 -12.36 9.13
CA ILE A 53 -5.60 -13.50 9.84
C ILE A 53 -6.39 -13.79 11.12
N ARG A 54 -6.72 -12.75 11.87
CA ARG A 54 -7.48 -12.88 13.14
C ARG A 54 -8.88 -13.44 12.92
N GLU A 55 -9.60 -12.96 11.91
CA GLU A 55 -10.95 -13.47 11.56
C GLU A 55 -10.87 -14.95 11.15
N ARG A 56 -9.94 -15.30 10.28
CA ARG A 56 -9.74 -16.70 9.84
C ARG A 56 -9.30 -17.62 10.97
N LEU A 57 -8.46 -17.17 11.87
CA LEU A 57 -8.04 -17.96 13.04
C LEU A 57 -9.19 -18.10 14.04
N ALA A 58 -9.95 -17.04 14.28
CA ALA A 58 -11.12 -17.05 15.15
C ALA A 58 -12.20 -18.03 14.66
N GLU A 59 -12.46 -18.05 13.34
CA GLU A 59 -13.37 -19.02 12.72
C GLU A 59 -12.91 -20.46 12.95
N ARG A 60 -11.61 -20.74 12.78
CA ARG A 60 -11.03 -22.07 12.97
C ARG A 60 -11.07 -22.55 14.42
N LEU A 61 -10.86 -21.64 15.36
CA LEU A 61 -10.85 -21.93 16.81
C LEU A 61 -12.26 -21.85 17.44
N ASP A 62 -13.30 -21.46 16.68
CA ASP A 62 -14.66 -21.20 17.16
C ASP A 62 -14.69 -20.21 18.35
N VAL A 63 -13.97 -19.09 18.18
CA VAL A 63 -13.88 -18.00 19.17
C VAL A 63 -14.20 -16.65 18.53
N SER A 64 -14.46 -15.63 19.37
CA SER A 64 -14.65 -14.26 18.85
C SER A 64 -13.34 -13.69 18.31
N PRO A 65 -13.32 -13.03 17.13
CA PRO A 65 -12.13 -12.31 16.65
C PRO A 65 -11.59 -11.27 17.66
N ARG A 66 -12.44 -10.71 18.51
CA ARG A 66 -12.06 -9.76 19.55
C ARG A 66 -11.15 -10.38 20.63
N SER A 67 -11.36 -11.64 20.97
CA SER A 67 -10.53 -12.33 21.97
C SER A 67 -9.08 -12.51 21.51
N LEU A 68 -8.83 -12.51 20.20
CA LEU A 68 -7.49 -12.67 19.62
C LEU A 68 -6.77 -11.34 19.33
N LYS A 69 -7.31 -10.20 19.75
CA LYS A 69 -6.79 -8.88 19.35
C LYS A 69 -5.38 -8.60 19.86
N GLY A 70 -5.01 -9.14 21.02
CA GLY A 70 -3.67 -9.02 21.62
C GLY A 70 -2.65 -9.96 20.98
N ASP A 71 -3.12 -11.11 20.47
CA ASP A 71 -2.30 -12.22 20.00
C ASP A 71 -2.12 -12.21 18.49
N VAL A 72 -3.09 -11.62 17.76
CA VAL A 72 -3.03 -11.41 16.29
C VAL A 72 -3.10 -9.94 15.98
N CYS A 73 -1.96 -9.30 15.73
CA CYS A 73 -1.87 -7.85 15.60
C CYS A 73 -0.71 -7.41 14.69
N THR A 74 -0.48 -6.12 14.57
CA THR A 74 0.75 -5.60 13.93
C THR A 74 1.87 -5.44 14.95
N MET A 75 3.13 -5.45 14.51
CA MET A 75 4.27 -5.21 15.38
C MET A 75 4.15 -3.87 16.15
N HIS A 76 3.62 -2.83 15.51
CA HIS A 76 3.35 -1.55 16.14
C HIS A 76 2.27 -1.64 17.25
N ALA A 77 1.23 -2.45 17.03
CA ALA A 77 0.20 -2.64 18.05
C ALA A 77 0.75 -3.37 19.28
N LYS A 78 1.61 -4.38 19.08
CA LYS A 78 2.30 -5.04 20.20
C LYS A 78 3.30 -4.10 20.87
N ALA A 79 4.02 -3.27 20.12
CA ALA A 79 4.91 -2.26 20.69
C ALA A 79 4.16 -1.21 21.52
N TYR A 80 2.99 -0.79 21.06
CA TYR A 80 2.09 0.11 21.79
C TYR A 80 1.69 -0.48 23.15
N GLU A 81 1.31 -1.76 23.18
CA GLU A 81 0.98 -2.52 24.39
C GLU A 81 2.18 -2.64 25.34
N LEU A 82 3.33 -3.10 24.83
CA LEU A 82 4.55 -3.29 25.63
C LEU A 82 5.08 -1.99 26.25
N LEU A 83 4.80 -0.86 25.64
CA LEU A 83 5.18 0.47 26.15
C LEU A 83 4.14 1.07 27.09
N ASP A 84 3.00 0.42 27.29
CA ASP A 84 1.87 0.89 28.08
C ASP A 84 1.43 2.32 27.70
N LEU A 85 1.33 2.55 26.36
CA LEU A 85 0.96 3.85 25.81
C LEU A 85 -0.54 4.05 25.84
N SER A 86 -0.95 5.29 26.06
CA SER A 86 -2.32 5.74 25.84
C SER A 86 -2.48 6.45 24.49
N ARG A 87 -3.72 6.66 24.05
CA ARG A 87 -3.99 7.37 22.78
C ARG A 87 -3.41 8.80 22.77
N GLY A 88 -3.36 9.46 23.93
CA GLY A 88 -2.82 10.80 24.09
C GLY A 88 -1.29 10.87 23.98
N ASP A 89 -0.59 9.74 24.11
CA ASP A 89 0.88 9.67 24.00
C ASP A 89 1.35 9.52 22.55
N VAL A 90 0.42 9.33 21.60
CA VAL A 90 0.74 9.05 20.19
C VAL A 90 0.61 10.30 19.34
N VAL A 91 1.63 10.55 18.52
CA VAL A 91 1.63 11.65 17.55
C VAL A 91 0.45 11.52 16.56
N GLY A 92 -0.43 12.52 16.56
CA GLY A 92 -1.49 12.70 15.58
C GLY A 92 -1.22 13.88 14.63
N GLU A 93 -2.21 14.23 13.83
CA GLU A 93 -2.10 15.35 12.87
C GLU A 93 -2.01 16.71 13.59
N SER A 94 -2.72 16.87 14.71
CA SER A 94 -2.67 18.08 15.54
C SER A 94 -1.28 18.38 16.07
N GLU A 95 -0.55 17.36 16.51
CA GLU A 95 0.82 17.48 17.03
C GLU A 95 1.82 17.80 15.92
N LYS A 96 1.65 17.19 14.73
CA LYS A 96 2.44 17.51 13.54
C LYS A 96 2.23 18.96 13.11
N LYS A 97 0.97 19.40 13.07
CA LYS A 97 0.59 20.77 12.73
C LYS A 97 1.17 21.77 13.72
N ALA A 98 1.01 21.53 15.02
CA ALA A 98 1.54 22.39 16.08
C ALA A 98 3.08 22.54 15.99
N PHE A 99 3.79 21.45 15.72
CA PHE A 99 5.23 21.53 15.45
C PHE A 99 5.54 22.44 14.25
N CYS A 100 4.90 22.20 13.11
CA CYS A 100 5.16 22.98 11.91
C CYS A 100 4.85 24.47 12.10
N GLU A 101 3.72 24.79 12.76
CA GLU A 101 3.36 26.18 13.09
C GLU A 101 4.39 26.85 13.99
N SER A 102 4.93 26.14 14.98
CA SER A 102 5.94 26.69 15.91
C SER A 102 7.25 27.04 15.25
N TYR A 103 7.55 26.45 14.10
CA TYR A 103 8.75 26.69 13.29
C TYR A 103 8.47 27.43 11.98
N GLY A 104 7.25 27.94 11.77
CA GLY A 104 6.86 28.66 10.56
C GLY A 104 6.88 27.79 9.28
N LEU A 105 6.71 26.48 9.41
CA LEU A 105 6.66 25.54 8.30
C LEU A 105 5.25 25.38 7.77
N GLU A 106 5.10 25.30 6.46
CA GLU A 106 3.86 24.86 5.86
C GLU A 106 3.61 23.38 6.19
N PHE A 107 2.41 23.10 6.69
CA PHE A 107 1.90 21.76 6.95
C PHE A 107 0.55 21.57 6.28
N GLU A 108 0.39 20.48 5.58
CA GLU A 108 -0.87 20.10 4.96
C GLU A 108 -1.39 18.86 5.66
N ASP A 109 -2.51 19.02 6.37
CA ASP A 109 -3.25 17.92 6.99
C ASP A 109 -3.70 16.95 5.89
N GLU A 110 -3.59 15.65 6.13
CA GLU A 110 -4.06 14.63 5.18
C GLU A 110 -5.53 14.82 4.80
N TYR A 111 -6.34 15.38 5.69
CA TYR A 111 -7.74 15.73 5.46
C TYR A 111 -7.95 17.01 4.63
N GLU A 112 -7.14 18.04 4.84
CA GLU A 112 -7.25 19.32 4.10
C GLU A 112 -6.56 19.26 2.73
N GLY A 113 -5.48 18.50 2.62
CA GLY A 113 -4.70 18.33 1.40
C GLY A 113 -5.44 17.68 0.24
N SER A 114 -6.59 17.04 0.52
CA SER A 114 -7.46 16.48 -0.51
C SER A 114 -8.04 17.52 -1.47
N ARG A 115 -8.07 18.80 -1.10
CA ARG A 115 -8.67 19.89 -1.91
C ARG A 115 -7.70 20.59 -2.87
N ARG A 116 -6.37 20.47 -2.71
CA ARG A 116 -5.39 21.30 -3.42
C ARG A 116 -4.21 20.57 -4.08
N ARG A 117 -4.09 19.26 -4.00
CA ARG A 117 -2.92 18.56 -4.57
C ARG A 117 -2.95 18.54 -6.10
N SER A 118 -2.23 19.47 -6.72
CA SER A 118 -1.45 19.11 -7.90
C SER A 118 -0.35 18.13 -7.46
N ALA A 119 -0.01 17.16 -8.29
CA ALA A 119 0.90 16.04 -7.96
C ALA A 119 2.35 16.44 -7.52
N ARG A 120 2.61 17.69 -7.15
CA ARG A 120 3.96 18.25 -6.96
C ARG A 120 4.26 18.90 -5.62
N SER A 121 3.32 19.12 -4.71
CA SER A 121 3.67 19.79 -3.45
C SER A 121 3.28 19.00 -2.22
N THR A 122 4.21 18.20 -1.73
CA THR A 122 4.24 17.87 -0.31
C THR A 122 4.90 19.06 0.37
N THR A 123 4.21 19.69 1.32
CA THR A 123 4.74 20.84 2.06
C THR A 123 6.03 20.50 2.79
N ILE A 124 6.85 21.50 3.08
CA ILE A 124 8.15 21.31 3.74
C ILE A 124 8.00 20.60 5.09
N GLY A 125 6.97 20.95 5.88
CA GLY A 125 6.71 20.30 7.16
C GLY A 125 6.41 18.80 7.01
N ASN A 126 5.59 18.42 6.04
CA ASN A 126 5.30 17.02 5.74
C ASN A 126 6.57 16.26 5.28
N LYS A 127 7.41 16.89 4.44
CA LYS A 127 8.68 16.30 3.98
C LYS A 127 9.65 16.06 5.14
N ILE A 128 9.79 16.99 6.08
CA ILE A 128 10.66 16.85 7.27
C ILE A 128 10.21 15.66 8.11
N ILE A 129 8.91 15.59 8.42
CA ILE A 129 8.34 14.51 9.24
C ILE A 129 8.51 13.16 8.53
N ALA A 130 8.23 13.10 7.22
CA ALA A 130 8.40 11.89 6.42
C ALA A 130 9.86 11.45 6.35
N THR A 131 10.80 12.38 6.16
CA THR A 131 12.25 12.10 6.15
C THR A 131 12.70 11.56 7.51
N SER A 132 12.26 12.20 8.61
CA SER A 132 12.58 11.72 9.97
C SER A 132 12.11 10.29 10.19
N GLN A 133 10.90 9.96 9.76
CA GLN A 133 10.34 8.60 9.87
C GLN A 133 11.10 7.60 9.00
N TRP A 134 11.50 7.99 7.79
CA TRP A 134 12.23 7.13 6.89
C TRP A 134 13.63 6.80 7.45
N VAL A 135 14.38 7.81 7.90
CA VAL A 135 15.69 7.64 8.55
C VAL A 135 15.60 6.67 9.74
N GLN A 136 14.56 6.78 10.58
CA GLN A 136 14.34 5.86 11.69
C GLN A 136 14.02 4.43 11.23
N ARG A 137 13.08 4.26 10.28
CA ARG A 137 12.67 2.94 9.78
C ARG A 137 13.80 2.18 9.11
N THR A 138 14.66 2.89 8.39
CA THR A 138 15.84 2.33 7.71
C THR A 138 17.05 2.24 8.63
N THR A 139 16.95 2.72 9.87
CA THR A 139 18.04 2.76 10.87
C THR A 139 19.31 3.45 10.38
N ARG A 140 19.15 4.44 9.50
CA ARG A 140 20.23 5.26 8.97
C ARG A 140 20.57 6.43 9.90
N GLU A 141 21.73 7.03 9.69
CA GLU A 141 22.09 8.27 10.36
C GLU A 141 21.26 9.44 9.81
N VAL A 142 21.09 10.50 10.61
CA VAL A 142 20.37 11.70 10.15
C VAL A 142 21.10 12.37 8.98
N ALA A 143 22.42 12.18 8.87
CA ALA A 143 23.23 12.68 7.77
C ALA A 143 22.82 12.09 6.41
N ASP A 144 22.25 10.87 6.40
CA ASP A 144 21.83 10.17 5.19
C ASP A 144 20.42 10.60 4.71
N TRP A 145 19.92 11.74 5.20
CA TRP A 145 18.58 12.23 4.89
C TRP A 145 18.31 12.42 3.38
N HIS A 146 19.35 12.66 2.60
CA HIS A 146 19.25 12.85 1.16
C HIS A 146 18.95 11.56 0.37
N ASP A 147 19.16 10.39 0.98
CA ASP A 147 18.84 9.09 0.38
C ASP A 147 17.33 8.77 0.42
N VAL A 148 16.53 9.66 1.01
CA VAL A 148 15.08 9.48 1.08
C VAL A 148 14.47 9.35 -0.33
N PRO A 149 13.47 8.44 -0.54
CA PRO A 149 12.97 8.10 -1.87
C PRO A 149 12.05 9.16 -2.51
N PHE A 150 12.10 10.39 -2.03
CA PHE A 150 11.39 11.53 -2.63
C PHE A 150 12.33 12.73 -2.78
N GLN A 151 12.03 13.59 -3.74
CA GLN A 151 12.93 14.70 -4.06
C GLN A 151 12.75 15.86 -3.07
N TRP A 152 13.88 16.36 -2.60
CA TRP A 152 14.02 17.69 -2.05
C TRP A 152 14.42 18.65 -3.19
N ASN A 153 13.86 19.85 -3.16
CA ASN A 153 14.26 20.90 -4.10
C ASN A 153 15.50 21.61 -3.54
N ASP A 154 16.55 21.74 -4.33
CA ASP A 154 17.82 22.39 -3.93
C ASP A 154 17.63 23.87 -3.51
N GLU A 155 16.56 24.52 -3.99
CA GLU A 155 16.18 25.86 -3.56
C GLU A 155 15.55 25.88 -2.16
N GLU A 156 14.99 24.76 -1.71
CA GLU A 156 14.30 24.63 -0.42
C GLU A 156 15.24 24.20 0.71
N VAL A 157 16.35 23.56 0.40
CA VAL A 157 17.23 22.92 1.40
C VAL A 157 18.66 23.43 1.31
N ARG A 158 19.34 23.44 2.47
CA ARG A 158 20.79 23.57 2.51
C ARG A 158 21.40 22.19 2.31
N LEU A 159 22.21 22.06 1.27
CA LEU A 159 23.09 20.91 1.14
C LEU A 159 24.16 20.99 2.24
N PRO A 160 24.54 19.86 2.86
CA PRO A 160 25.67 19.87 3.79
C PRO A 160 26.90 20.44 3.04
N PRO A 161 27.70 21.26 3.69
CA PRO A 161 28.99 21.66 3.10
C PRO A 161 29.76 20.38 2.77
N GLU A 162 30.38 20.31 1.58
CA GLU A 162 31.28 19.22 1.23
C GLU A 162 32.18 18.94 2.44
N ILE A 163 32.11 17.72 2.95
CA ILE A 163 32.84 17.34 4.15
C ILE A 163 34.32 17.39 3.76
N ASP A 164 34.99 18.46 4.15
CA ASP A 164 36.45 18.50 4.14
C ASP A 164 36.90 17.49 5.21
N ASP A 165 37.51 16.39 4.80
CA ASP A 165 37.98 15.29 5.65
C ASP A 165 38.96 15.71 6.76
N ASN A 166 39.29 17.00 6.84
CA ASN A 166 40.20 17.59 7.83
C ASN A 166 39.50 18.28 9.02
N ALA A 167 38.19 18.35 9.10
CA ALA A 167 37.49 19.00 10.21
C ALA A 167 37.23 18.03 11.41
N GLN A 168 38.30 17.43 11.94
CA GLN A 168 38.28 16.92 13.32
C GLN A 168 38.48 18.07 14.27
N GLN A 169 37.43 18.60 14.87
CA GLN A 169 37.43 19.05 16.29
C GLN A 169 36.11 19.69 16.68
N GLY A 170 35.55 19.12 17.73
CA GLY A 170 34.41 19.47 18.52
C GLY A 170 33.99 20.95 18.53
N ASN A 171 32.86 21.23 17.88
CA ASN A 171 32.05 22.37 18.22
C ASN A 171 30.67 21.88 18.67
N LYS A 172 30.28 22.26 19.87
CA LYS A 172 28.89 22.12 20.34
C LYS A 172 28.05 22.98 19.41
N TYR A 173 27.34 22.30 18.52
CA TYR A 173 26.44 22.95 17.59
C TYR A 173 25.24 23.50 18.39
N THR A 174 25.11 24.82 18.39
CA THR A 174 23.92 25.50 18.89
C THR A 174 22.94 25.56 17.70
N PRO A 175 21.72 25.02 17.85
CA PRO A 175 20.76 25.06 16.74
C PRO A 175 20.52 26.49 16.26
N THR A 176 20.79 26.77 15.00
CA THR A 176 20.57 28.09 14.36
C THR A 176 19.34 28.09 13.44
N TRP A 177 18.47 27.10 13.57
CA TRP A 177 17.26 27.04 12.78
C TRP A 177 16.03 27.47 13.61
N PRO A 178 15.10 28.28 13.09
CA PRO A 178 15.13 28.92 11.77
C PRO A 178 16.21 30.00 11.66
N SER A 179 16.94 30.00 10.54
CA SER A 179 18.02 30.96 10.27
C SER A 179 17.51 32.10 9.40
N ASP A 180 18.30 33.19 9.29
CA ASP A 180 18.03 34.33 8.38
C ASP A 180 18.03 33.95 6.88
N ASP A 181 18.39 32.72 6.54
CA ASP A 181 18.37 32.13 5.20
C ASP A 181 17.09 31.27 5.11
N ASP A 182 16.23 31.53 4.15
CA ASP A 182 14.95 30.85 3.94
C ASP A 182 15.07 29.35 3.65
N ARG A 183 16.28 28.82 3.48
CA ARG A 183 16.52 27.40 3.23
C ARG A 183 16.56 26.57 4.50
N ILE A 184 16.04 25.36 4.41
CA ILE A 184 15.89 24.41 5.53
C ILE A 184 17.17 23.57 5.71
N ASP A 185 17.72 23.55 6.91
CA ASP A 185 18.67 22.52 7.36
C ASP A 185 17.88 21.27 7.77
N VAL A 186 17.78 20.30 6.86
CA VAL A 186 16.96 19.09 7.06
C VAL A 186 17.44 18.28 8.26
N PRO A 187 18.73 18.00 8.48
CA PRO A 187 19.22 17.35 9.68
C PRO A 187 18.80 18.06 10.97
N GLU A 188 18.85 19.37 10.99
CA GLU A 188 18.48 20.16 12.16
C GLU A 188 16.95 20.12 12.39
N ALA A 189 16.17 20.27 11.33
CA ALA A 189 14.73 20.16 11.40
C ALA A 189 14.27 18.77 11.91
N ILE A 190 14.94 17.70 11.49
CA ILE A 190 14.69 16.35 12.01
C ILE A 190 15.00 16.26 13.51
N ARG A 191 16.13 16.85 13.96
CA ARG A 191 16.48 16.88 15.38
C ARG A 191 15.48 17.69 16.19
N ALA A 192 15.04 18.84 15.67
CA ALA A 192 14.01 19.67 16.28
C ALA A 192 12.68 18.93 16.42
N TRP A 193 12.24 18.20 15.38
CA TRP A 193 11.05 17.35 15.45
C TRP A 193 11.17 16.25 16.53
N ARG A 194 12.32 15.58 16.61
CA ARG A 194 12.57 14.56 17.64
C ARG A 194 12.58 15.16 19.05
N ALA A 195 13.20 16.34 19.21
CA ALA A 195 13.22 17.06 20.49
C ALA A 195 11.81 17.50 20.91
N HIS A 196 11.04 18.09 19.98
CA HIS A 196 9.64 18.48 20.24
C HIS A 196 8.79 17.30 20.73
N LYS A 197 8.87 16.15 20.07
CA LYS A 197 8.18 14.94 20.54
C LYS A 197 8.61 14.55 21.97
N GLY A 198 9.92 14.61 22.24
CA GLY A 198 10.47 14.30 23.57
C GLY A 198 9.97 15.24 24.67
N GLU A 199 9.93 16.54 24.40
CA GLU A 199 9.47 17.59 25.34
C GLU A 199 7.96 17.46 25.64
N GLN A 200 7.17 17.05 24.65
CA GLN A 200 5.73 16.87 24.81
C GLN A 200 5.34 15.45 25.30
N GLY A 201 6.32 14.56 25.52
CA GLY A 201 6.06 13.17 25.89
C GLY A 201 5.45 12.31 24.78
N LEU A 202 5.48 12.77 23.55
CA LEU A 202 4.85 12.13 22.41
C LEU A 202 5.69 10.99 21.82
N THR A 203 5.01 10.04 21.21
CA THR A 203 5.61 8.85 20.59
C THR A 203 5.07 8.67 19.17
N GLY A 204 5.93 8.78 18.17
CA GLY A 204 5.58 8.42 16.80
C GLY A 204 5.67 6.90 16.57
N PHE A 205 5.13 6.42 15.43
CA PHE A 205 5.14 4.97 15.14
C PHE A 205 6.56 4.39 15.10
N ALA A 206 7.52 5.06 14.46
CA ALA A 206 8.91 4.59 14.46
C ALA A 206 9.54 4.64 15.86
N ASP A 207 9.19 5.67 16.68
CA ASP A 207 9.67 5.77 18.05
C ASP A 207 9.19 4.60 18.93
N MET A 208 7.99 4.05 18.68
CA MET A 208 7.49 2.88 19.44
C MET A 208 8.45 1.69 19.27
N LEU A 209 8.79 1.36 18.04
CA LEU A 209 9.69 0.24 17.74
C LEU A 209 11.10 0.49 18.27
N GLU A 210 11.61 1.70 18.10
CA GLU A 210 12.92 2.09 18.60
C GLU A 210 12.98 1.98 20.14
N ARG A 211 11.97 2.46 20.86
CA ARG A 211 11.89 2.37 22.33
C ARG A 211 11.75 0.92 22.82
N VAL A 212 10.95 0.09 22.13
CA VAL A 212 10.86 -1.36 22.44
C VAL A 212 12.24 -2.01 22.32
N HIS A 213 12.96 -1.75 21.22
CA HIS A 213 14.30 -2.29 21.02
C HIS A 213 15.30 -1.77 22.07
N GLN A 214 15.36 -0.45 22.30
CA GLN A 214 16.28 0.17 23.26
C GLN A 214 16.06 -0.28 24.71
N ARG A 215 14.79 -0.51 25.10
CA ARG A 215 14.42 -0.98 26.44
C ARG A 215 14.43 -2.49 26.57
N SER A 216 14.75 -3.22 25.51
CA SER A 216 14.72 -4.67 25.45
C SER A 216 13.38 -5.27 25.91
N LEU A 217 12.26 -4.62 25.53
CA LEU A 217 10.94 -5.12 25.86
C LEU A 217 10.58 -6.26 24.92
N VAL A 218 10.18 -7.39 25.50
CA VAL A 218 9.82 -8.60 24.76
C VAL A 218 8.41 -9.05 25.14
N PRO A 219 7.61 -9.58 24.18
CA PRO A 219 6.32 -10.17 24.53
C PRO A 219 6.52 -11.46 25.32
N SER A 220 5.61 -11.74 26.25
CA SER A 220 5.65 -12.97 27.06
C SER A 220 4.92 -14.08 26.32
N VAL A 221 5.56 -14.63 25.27
CA VAL A 221 5.00 -15.69 24.42
C VAL A 221 6.06 -16.76 24.16
N GLU A 222 5.63 -17.97 23.87
CA GLU A 222 6.51 -19.09 23.52
C GLU A 222 6.69 -19.23 21.99
N TYR A 223 5.71 -18.77 21.22
CA TYR A 223 5.69 -18.89 19.77
C TYR A 223 5.51 -17.52 19.10
N LEU A 224 6.41 -17.19 18.17
CA LEU A 224 6.35 -15.96 17.37
C LEU A 224 6.12 -16.30 15.92
N VAL A 225 5.05 -15.79 15.35
CA VAL A 225 4.66 -16.02 13.96
C VAL A 225 4.60 -14.68 13.24
N ILE A 226 5.29 -14.52 12.11
CA ILE A 226 5.30 -13.28 11.34
C ILE A 226 4.93 -13.56 9.88
N ASP A 227 3.82 -12.99 9.43
CA ASP A 227 3.41 -13.03 8.03
C ASP A 227 3.94 -11.80 7.26
N GLU A 228 4.14 -11.95 5.95
CA GLU A 228 4.69 -10.93 5.06
C GLU A 228 6.08 -10.40 5.53
N PHE A 229 6.93 -11.30 6.03
CA PHE A 229 8.24 -10.94 6.59
C PHE A 229 9.14 -10.18 5.61
N GLN A 230 9.00 -10.40 4.31
CA GLN A 230 9.76 -9.67 3.30
C GLN A 230 9.47 -8.15 3.24
N ASP A 231 8.38 -7.70 3.87
CA ASP A 231 8.00 -6.27 3.90
C ASP A 231 8.44 -5.55 5.17
N ILE A 232 9.01 -6.26 6.14
CA ILE A 232 9.47 -5.60 7.37
C ILE A 232 10.62 -4.63 7.07
N THR A 233 10.60 -3.51 7.78
CA THR A 233 11.70 -2.53 7.71
C THR A 233 12.90 -2.98 8.54
N THR A 234 14.06 -2.38 8.31
CA THR A 234 15.26 -2.66 9.12
C THR A 234 15.02 -2.46 10.62
N LEU A 235 14.22 -1.45 11.00
CA LEU A 235 13.86 -1.23 12.41
C LEU A 235 12.97 -2.34 12.98
N GLN A 236 11.98 -2.81 12.20
CA GLN A 236 11.16 -3.96 12.59
C GLN A 236 11.98 -5.25 12.71
N HIS A 237 12.93 -5.44 11.79
CA HIS A 237 13.85 -6.57 11.88
C HIS A 237 14.71 -6.52 13.15
N ARG A 238 15.19 -5.35 13.57
CA ARG A 238 15.90 -5.22 14.88
C ARG A 238 15.02 -5.60 16.07
N VAL A 239 13.73 -5.28 16.01
CA VAL A 239 12.76 -5.71 17.05
C VAL A 239 12.57 -7.23 17.01
N TYR A 240 12.41 -7.82 15.83
CA TYR A 240 12.34 -9.28 15.65
C TYR A 240 13.59 -9.98 16.21
N GLU A 241 14.78 -9.50 15.87
CA GLU A 241 16.05 -10.03 16.37
C GLU A 241 16.17 -9.95 17.91
N ALA A 242 15.56 -8.92 18.53
CA ALA A 242 15.50 -8.81 19.98
C ALA A 242 14.47 -9.76 20.60
N TRP A 243 13.38 -10.08 19.93
CA TRP A 243 12.33 -10.98 20.43
C TRP A 243 12.68 -12.47 20.20
N LYS A 244 13.27 -12.79 19.06
CA LYS A 244 13.60 -14.16 18.61
C LYS A 244 14.29 -15.03 19.68
N PRO A 245 15.29 -14.55 20.45
CA PRO A 245 15.96 -15.39 21.45
C PRO A 245 15.08 -15.76 22.67
N HIS A 246 13.93 -15.12 22.83
CA HIS A 246 13.05 -15.28 23.98
C HIS A 246 11.86 -16.21 23.70
N VAL A 247 11.73 -16.72 22.47
CA VAL A 247 10.67 -17.66 22.08
C VAL A 247 11.23 -19.05 21.84
N GLU A 248 10.41 -20.08 22.04
CA GLU A 248 10.80 -21.47 21.74
C GLU A 248 10.90 -21.72 20.23
N ARG A 249 9.97 -21.15 19.47
CA ARG A 249 9.93 -21.25 18.00
C ARG A 249 9.49 -19.93 17.38
N ALA A 250 10.15 -19.59 16.27
CA ALA A 250 9.74 -18.52 15.37
C ALA A 250 9.35 -19.10 14.01
N LEU A 251 8.20 -18.71 13.48
CA LEU A 251 7.72 -19.03 12.16
C LEU A 251 7.60 -17.73 11.36
N ILE A 252 8.37 -17.59 10.30
CA ILE A 252 8.30 -16.42 9.42
C ILE A 252 7.83 -16.86 8.03
N ALA A 253 6.88 -16.13 7.46
CA ALA A 253 6.34 -16.42 6.14
C ALA A 253 6.53 -15.23 5.22
N GLY A 254 6.88 -15.48 3.96
CA GLY A 254 7.08 -14.40 3.01
C GLY A 254 7.27 -14.85 1.56
N ASP A 255 7.30 -13.83 0.69
CA ASP A 255 7.67 -13.95 -0.71
C ASP A 255 8.68 -12.86 -1.07
N ASP A 256 9.95 -13.21 -1.12
CA ASP A 256 11.05 -12.31 -1.45
C ASP A 256 10.92 -11.66 -2.85
N ASP A 257 10.14 -12.28 -3.74
CA ASP A 257 9.81 -11.73 -5.05
C ASP A 257 8.65 -10.68 -4.99
N GLN A 258 7.91 -10.56 -3.88
CA GLN A 258 6.81 -9.59 -3.71
C GLN A 258 7.15 -8.36 -2.87
N VAL A 259 8.42 -8.02 -2.74
CA VAL A 259 8.85 -6.80 -2.05
C VAL A 259 8.58 -5.58 -2.93
N VAL A 260 7.60 -4.78 -2.56
CA VAL A 260 7.25 -3.53 -3.26
C VAL A 260 7.42 -2.28 -2.40
N TYR A 261 7.79 -2.45 -1.13
CA TYR A 261 7.98 -1.36 -0.17
C TYR A 261 9.46 -1.07 0.14
N ALA A 262 10.39 -1.41 -0.77
CA ALA A 262 11.80 -1.10 -0.62
C ALA A 262 12.06 0.40 -0.35
N TRP A 263 11.26 1.27 -0.95
CA TRP A 263 11.30 2.72 -0.70
C TRP A 263 10.88 3.11 0.73
N GLN A 264 10.22 2.23 1.49
CA GLN A 264 9.93 2.42 2.92
C GLN A 264 10.97 1.76 3.84
N GLY A 265 11.98 1.12 3.28
CA GLY A 265 13.03 0.42 4.02
C GLY A 265 12.83 -1.09 4.16
N ALA A 266 11.92 -1.69 3.39
CA ALA A 266 11.84 -3.15 3.27
C ALA A 266 13.02 -3.67 2.46
N ASP A 267 13.63 -4.75 2.93
CA ASP A 267 14.77 -5.40 2.27
C ASP A 267 14.54 -6.91 2.20
N PRO A 268 14.44 -7.50 0.99
CA PRO A 268 14.25 -8.94 0.83
C PRO A 268 15.40 -9.76 1.42
N GLN A 269 16.60 -9.18 1.57
CA GLN A 269 17.75 -9.85 2.17
C GLN A 269 17.48 -10.25 3.62
N LEU A 270 16.66 -9.47 4.37
CA LEU A 270 16.31 -9.78 5.76
C LEU A 270 15.62 -11.15 5.88
N LEU A 271 14.80 -11.53 4.90
CA LEU A 271 14.19 -12.86 4.84
C LEU A 271 15.15 -13.91 4.30
N LEU A 272 15.92 -13.57 3.26
CA LEU A 272 16.82 -14.52 2.59
C LEU A 272 18.02 -14.91 3.47
N ASP A 273 18.57 -13.97 4.25
CA ASP A 273 19.75 -14.19 5.09
C ASP A 273 19.39 -14.72 6.49
N GLU A 274 18.10 -14.77 6.87
CA GLU A 274 17.68 -15.34 8.15
C GLU A 274 18.02 -16.84 8.20
N ALA A 275 18.63 -17.27 9.29
CA ALA A 275 18.99 -18.68 9.48
C ALA A 275 17.76 -19.49 9.97
N GLY A 276 17.47 -20.61 9.32
CA GLY A 276 16.35 -21.45 9.72
C GLY A 276 16.10 -22.64 8.80
N GLU A 277 15.02 -23.37 9.05
CA GLU A 277 14.55 -24.46 8.20
C GLU A 277 13.61 -23.91 7.12
N ASP A 278 13.91 -24.22 5.86
CA ASP A 278 13.10 -23.75 4.73
C ASP A 278 11.96 -24.70 4.41
N VAL A 279 10.77 -24.13 4.30
CA VAL A 279 9.60 -24.80 3.74
C VAL A 279 9.12 -24.02 2.53
N ILE A 280 9.17 -24.63 1.36
CA ILE A 280 8.79 -24.00 0.10
C ILE A 280 7.41 -24.50 -0.32
N LEU A 281 6.47 -23.56 -0.51
CA LEU A 281 5.15 -23.86 -1.05
C LEU A 281 5.23 -23.81 -2.59
N ASP A 282 5.00 -24.94 -3.23
CA ASP A 282 5.19 -25.15 -4.67
C ASP A 282 3.89 -25.13 -5.50
N ASN A 283 2.76 -24.79 -4.91
CA ASN A 283 1.49 -24.68 -5.61
C ASN A 283 0.99 -23.23 -5.62
N SER A 284 0.47 -22.77 -6.75
CA SER A 284 -0.33 -21.55 -6.81
C SER A 284 -1.80 -21.91 -6.93
N TYR A 285 -2.61 -21.48 -5.98
CA TYR A 285 -4.08 -21.63 -6.02
C TYR A 285 -4.76 -20.45 -6.74
N ARG A 286 -3.98 -19.50 -7.24
CA ARG A 286 -4.45 -18.32 -7.95
C ARG A 286 -4.19 -18.41 -9.46
N LEU A 287 -2.95 -18.64 -9.86
CA LEU A 287 -2.48 -18.41 -11.21
C LEU A 287 -2.72 -19.61 -12.13
N PRO A 288 -3.40 -19.44 -13.28
CA PRO A 288 -3.43 -20.44 -14.34
C PRO A 288 -2.09 -20.51 -15.08
N SER A 289 -1.85 -21.58 -15.81
CA SER A 289 -0.53 -21.91 -16.36
C SER A 289 0.07 -20.82 -17.26
N ARG A 290 -0.73 -20.19 -18.12
CA ARG A 290 -0.22 -19.13 -19.03
C ARG A 290 0.20 -17.87 -18.28
N VAL A 291 -0.57 -17.44 -17.28
CA VAL A 291 -0.24 -16.28 -16.44
C VAL A 291 0.99 -16.60 -15.60
N LEU A 292 1.03 -17.78 -14.97
CA LEU A 292 2.18 -18.20 -14.16
C LEU A 292 3.47 -18.26 -14.97
N ASN A 293 3.42 -18.68 -16.23
CA ASN A 293 4.60 -18.73 -17.10
C ASN A 293 5.20 -17.32 -17.33
N VAL A 294 4.37 -16.29 -17.56
CA VAL A 294 4.83 -14.90 -17.71
C VAL A 294 5.43 -14.39 -16.41
N VAL A 295 4.72 -14.60 -15.31
CA VAL A 295 5.15 -14.19 -13.97
C VAL A 295 6.49 -14.85 -13.60
N ASN A 296 6.66 -16.14 -13.86
CA ASN A 296 7.89 -16.86 -13.60
C ASN A 296 9.08 -16.41 -14.48
N ARG A 297 8.80 -15.93 -15.69
CA ARG A 297 9.86 -15.38 -16.54
C ARG A 297 10.42 -14.09 -15.97
N GLU A 298 9.56 -13.18 -15.52
CA GLU A 298 10.00 -11.93 -14.92
C GLU A 298 10.90 -12.14 -13.70
N VAL A 299 10.52 -13.02 -12.77
CA VAL A 299 11.32 -13.25 -11.56
C VAL A 299 12.67 -13.94 -11.81
N ARG A 300 12.85 -14.64 -12.92
CA ARG A 300 14.15 -15.27 -13.25
C ARG A 300 15.27 -14.25 -13.49
N HIS A 301 14.91 -13.02 -13.78
CA HIS A 301 15.89 -11.94 -13.95
C HIS A 301 16.28 -11.26 -12.63
N ILE A 302 15.66 -11.63 -11.51
CA ILE A 302 16.03 -11.13 -10.18
C ILE A 302 17.27 -11.86 -9.68
N GLY A 303 18.31 -11.12 -9.33
CA GLY A 303 19.63 -11.67 -9.03
C GLY A 303 19.67 -12.50 -7.75
N LYS A 304 19.12 -11.97 -6.64
CA LYS A 304 19.05 -12.68 -5.35
C LYS A 304 17.60 -12.99 -4.99
N ARG A 305 17.26 -14.29 -4.95
CA ARG A 305 15.92 -14.76 -4.61
C ARG A 305 15.93 -16.21 -4.15
N GLN A 306 14.89 -16.60 -3.40
CA GLN A 306 14.57 -18.02 -3.15
C GLN A 306 13.90 -18.60 -4.39
N GLU A 307 14.46 -19.66 -4.96
CA GLU A 307 13.84 -20.35 -6.09
C GLU A 307 12.54 -21.05 -5.63
N LYS A 308 11.44 -20.77 -6.36
CA LYS A 308 10.11 -21.33 -6.12
C LYS A 308 9.58 -21.93 -7.42
N ASN A 309 9.42 -23.25 -7.47
CA ASN A 309 8.92 -23.99 -8.63
C ASN A 309 7.40 -24.15 -8.57
N LEU A 310 6.68 -23.05 -8.72
CA LEU A 310 5.23 -23.03 -8.57
C LEU A 310 4.52 -23.86 -9.65
N ARG A 311 3.57 -24.69 -9.22
CA ARG A 311 2.61 -25.38 -10.08
C ARG A 311 1.37 -24.51 -10.24
N PRO A 312 0.80 -24.42 -11.44
CA PRO A 312 -0.37 -23.59 -11.68
C PRO A 312 -1.64 -24.17 -11.01
N ARG A 313 -2.60 -23.29 -10.71
CA ARG A 313 -3.95 -23.66 -10.24
C ARG A 313 -4.66 -24.57 -11.25
N THR A 314 -4.62 -24.18 -12.52
CA THR A 314 -5.27 -24.86 -13.64
C THR A 314 -4.43 -24.69 -14.90
N GLU A 315 -4.64 -25.57 -15.87
CA GLU A 315 -4.17 -25.31 -17.22
C GLU A 315 -5.02 -24.23 -17.88
N GLY A 316 -4.39 -23.39 -18.69
CA GLY A 316 -5.09 -22.31 -19.44
C GLY A 316 -4.84 -20.91 -18.91
N GLY A 317 -5.88 -20.14 -18.78
CA GLY A 317 -5.83 -18.70 -18.64
C GLY A 317 -5.49 -17.98 -19.94
N SER A 318 -5.48 -16.66 -19.96
CA SER A 318 -5.06 -15.88 -21.13
C SER A 318 -4.06 -14.79 -20.75
N VAL A 319 -3.12 -14.54 -21.64
CA VAL A 319 -2.19 -13.40 -21.58
C VAL A 319 -2.21 -12.71 -22.92
N GLU A 320 -2.47 -11.43 -22.91
CA GLU A 320 -2.60 -10.59 -24.09
C GLU A 320 -1.75 -9.35 -23.95
N THR A 321 -1.19 -8.89 -25.04
CA THR A 321 -0.49 -7.59 -25.12
C THR A 321 -1.26 -6.67 -26.05
N VAL A 322 -1.52 -5.46 -25.60
CA VAL A 322 -2.11 -4.39 -26.41
C VAL A 322 -1.04 -3.31 -26.57
N LYS A 323 -0.56 -3.13 -27.81
CA LYS A 323 0.50 -2.18 -28.17
C LYS A 323 -0.08 -0.81 -28.46
N SER A 324 0.49 0.22 -27.84
CA SER A 324 0.13 1.63 -28.01
C SER A 324 -1.38 1.90 -27.93
N PRO A 325 -2.10 1.36 -26.91
CA PRO A 325 -3.52 1.67 -26.77
C PRO A 325 -3.71 3.13 -26.33
N SER A 326 -4.79 3.75 -26.75
CA SER A 326 -5.22 4.99 -26.11
C SER A 326 -5.89 4.71 -24.75
N MET A 327 -5.98 5.71 -23.88
CA MET A 327 -6.77 5.58 -22.63
C MET A 327 -8.21 5.18 -22.92
N LEU A 328 -8.80 5.72 -24.01
CA LEU A 328 -10.16 5.37 -24.43
C LEU A 328 -10.29 3.90 -24.86
N ASP A 329 -9.26 3.32 -25.50
CA ASP A 329 -9.26 1.89 -25.83
C ASP A 329 -9.22 1.02 -24.57
N LEU A 330 -8.48 1.44 -23.55
CA LEU A 330 -8.47 0.77 -22.25
C LEU A 330 -9.85 0.85 -21.57
N VAL A 331 -10.47 2.03 -21.55
CA VAL A 331 -11.84 2.22 -21.04
C VAL A 331 -12.83 1.30 -21.75
N ARG A 332 -12.77 1.23 -23.09
CA ARG A 332 -13.63 0.33 -23.89
C ARG A 332 -13.42 -1.15 -23.56
N ASN A 333 -12.17 -1.57 -23.33
CA ASN A 333 -11.87 -2.94 -22.92
C ASN A 333 -12.47 -3.28 -21.56
N VAL A 334 -12.33 -2.38 -20.57
CA VAL A 334 -12.91 -2.55 -19.24
C VAL A 334 -14.44 -2.59 -19.35
N ARG A 335 -15.05 -1.65 -20.06
CA ARG A 335 -16.50 -1.62 -20.34
C ARG A 335 -16.98 -2.93 -20.94
N SER A 336 -16.33 -3.39 -22.01
CA SER A 336 -16.69 -4.65 -22.67
C SER A 336 -16.62 -5.86 -21.71
N THR A 337 -15.65 -5.88 -20.79
CA THR A 337 -15.58 -6.93 -19.77
C THR A 337 -16.76 -6.83 -18.80
N VAL A 338 -17.08 -5.61 -18.35
CA VAL A 338 -18.22 -5.37 -17.45
C VAL A 338 -19.55 -5.77 -18.06
N GLU A 339 -19.76 -5.47 -19.33
CA GLU A 339 -21.03 -5.76 -20.05
C GLU A 339 -21.20 -7.24 -20.40
N ASN A 340 -20.12 -7.98 -20.61
CA ASN A 340 -20.19 -9.35 -21.14
C ASN A 340 -19.91 -10.45 -20.11
N THR A 341 -19.47 -10.11 -18.92
CA THR A 341 -19.15 -11.08 -17.84
C THR A 341 -19.59 -10.54 -16.49
N ASP A 342 -19.63 -11.39 -15.48
CA ASP A 342 -19.79 -11.00 -14.06
C ASP A 342 -18.45 -11.03 -13.32
N GLU A 343 -17.33 -11.16 -14.04
CA GLU A 343 -16.00 -11.32 -13.49
C GLU A 343 -15.43 -9.99 -12.99
N THR A 344 -14.56 -10.07 -12.00
CA THR A 344 -13.90 -8.90 -11.41
C THR A 344 -12.79 -8.36 -12.29
N VAL A 345 -12.64 -7.03 -12.33
CA VAL A 345 -11.64 -6.32 -13.14
C VAL A 345 -10.71 -5.50 -12.25
N MET A 346 -9.43 -5.54 -12.53
CA MET A 346 -8.44 -4.69 -11.89
C MET A 346 -7.57 -3.99 -12.94
N VAL A 347 -7.44 -2.65 -12.82
CA VAL A 347 -6.60 -1.84 -13.73
C VAL A 347 -5.47 -1.23 -12.92
N LEU A 348 -4.23 -1.56 -13.30
CA LEU A 348 -3.03 -1.25 -12.55
C LEU A 348 -2.05 -0.40 -13.35
N PHE A 349 -1.58 0.65 -12.69
CA PHE A 349 -0.60 1.58 -13.23
C PHE A 349 0.67 1.59 -12.39
N ARG A 350 1.80 1.89 -13.03
CA ARG A 350 3.05 2.07 -12.30
C ARG A 350 3.05 3.36 -11.47
N ALA A 351 2.41 4.42 -11.96
CA ALA A 351 2.41 5.72 -11.33
C ALA A 351 1.00 6.33 -11.23
N ARG A 352 0.83 7.20 -10.23
CA ARG A 352 -0.45 7.89 -9.97
C ARG A 352 -0.90 8.79 -11.12
N TYR A 353 0.01 9.45 -11.85
CA TYR A 353 -0.39 10.34 -12.94
C TYR A 353 -1.03 9.58 -14.11
N GLN A 354 -0.58 8.34 -14.37
CA GLN A 354 -1.18 7.44 -15.37
C GLN A 354 -2.60 7.05 -14.93
N LEU A 355 -2.74 6.68 -13.67
CA LEU A 355 -4.01 6.37 -13.03
C LEU A 355 -5.01 7.54 -13.17
N PHE A 356 -4.60 8.78 -12.88
CA PHE A 356 -5.47 9.94 -12.99
C PHE A 356 -5.93 10.21 -14.44
N ARG A 357 -5.06 9.97 -15.42
CA ARG A 357 -5.46 10.10 -16.84
C ARG A 357 -6.52 9.09 -17.22
N PHE A 358 -6.34 7.83 -16.82
CA PHE A 358 -7.36 6.79 -17.04
C PHE A 358 -8.68 7.15 -16.39
N MET A 359 -8.65 7.59 -15.15
CA MET A 359 -9.85 7.89 -14.38
C MET A 359 -10.65 9.06 -14.98
N ASN A 360 -9.99 10.08 -15.49
CA ASN A 360 -10.68 11.18 -16.16
C ASN A 360 -11.49 10.69 -17.37
N GLU A 361 -10.96 9.73 -18.13
CA GLU A 361 -11.67 9.13 -19.26
C GLU A 361 -12.75 8.12 -18.82
N PHE A 362 -12.54 7.46 -17.67
CA PHE A 362 -13.41 6.38 -17.18
C PHE A 362 -14.65 6.91 -16.43
N ILE A 363 -14.57 8.11 -15.86
CA ILE A 363 -15.69 8.74 -15.16
C ILE A 363 -16.88 8.96 -16.07
N ASP A 364 -16.63 9.43 -17.29
CA ASP A 364 -17.69 9.79 -18.24
C ASP A 364 -18.57 8.58 -18.63
N ASP A 365 -18.10 7.37 -18.38
CA ASP A 365 -18.86 6.15 -18.63
C ASP A 365 -19.86 5.80 -17.53
N GLY A 366 -19.72 6.39 -16.33
CA GLY A 366 -20.57 6.09 -15.18
C GLY A 366 -20.40 4.70 -14.57
N ILE A 367 -19.45 3.89 -15.04
CA ILE A 367 -19.17 2.56 -14.48
C ILE A 367 -18.63 2.73 -13.07
N PRO A 368 -19.23 2.10 -12.05
CA PRO A 368 -18.74 2.18 -10.69
C PRO A 368 -17.39 1.48 -10.56
N PHE A 369 -16.47 2.07 -9.80
CA PHE A 369 -15.16 1.49 -9.55
C PHE A 369 -14.65 1.87 -8.17
N ARG A 370 -13.86 0.99 -7.58
CA ARG A 370 -13.19 1.24 -6.31
C ARG A 370 -11.71 1.58 -6.55
N ALA A 371 -11.28 2.71 -6.03
CA ALA A 371 -9.86 3.05 -6.03
C ALA A 371 -9.12 2.33 -4.91
N LEU A 372 -7.96 1.76 -5.25
CA LEU A 372 -7.15 0.99 -4.30
C LEU A 372 -6.27 1.87 -3.38
N THR A 373 -6.09 3.14 -3.67
CA THR A 373 -5.02 3.94 -3.03
C THR A 373 -5.31 5.39 -2.72
N ASP A 374 -6.43 5.97 -3.06
CA ASP A 374 -6.55 7.41 -2.83
C ASP A 374 -7.90 7.80 -2.25
N GLN A 375 -7.87 8.58 -1.16
CA GLN A 375 -9.06 9.20 -0.56
C GLN A 375 -9.81 10.16 -1.51
N ARG A 376 -9.23 10.50 -2.67
CA ARG A 376 -9.84 11.34 -3.71
C ARG A 376 -10.72 10.59 -4.69
N MET A 377 -10.81 9.29 -4.56
CA MET A 377 -11.50 8.38 -5.46
C MET A 377 -12.66 7.69 -4.76
N TRP A 378 -13.31 6.74 -5.41
CA TRP A 378 -14.31 5.89 -4.77
C TRP A 378 -13.67 5.11 -3.63
N THR A 379 -13.86 5.63 -2.43
CA THR A 379 -13.50 5.00 -1.17
C THR A 379 -14.70 4.26 -0.63
N ASP A 380 -14.49 3.40 0.35
CA ASP A 380 -15.60 2.79 1.11
C ASP A 380 -16.64 3.83 1.55
N ARG A 381 -16.14 5.00 1.98
CA ARG A 381 -16.98 6.11 2.41
C ARG A 381 -17.88 6.66 1.29
N LEU A 382 -17.34 6.81 0.07
CA LEU A 382 -18.12 7.28 -1.07
C LEU A 382 -19.08 6.20 -1.56
N THR A 383 -18.65 4.95 -1.56
CA THR A 383 -19.49 3.78 -1.90
C THR A 383 -20.69 3.68 -0.96
N ASP A 384 -20.48 3.84 0.35
CA ASP A 384 -21.56 3.80 1.33
C ASP A 384 -22.49 5.01 1.20
N TYR A 385 -21.95 6.20 0.86
CA TYR A 385 -22.77 7.38 0.57
C TYR A 385 -23.71 7.12 -0.60
N ILE A 386 -23.19 6.62 -1.72
CA ILE A 386 -24.00 6.29 -2.91
C ILE A 386 -25.08 5.27 -2.55
N GLY A 387 -24.69 4.17 -1.88
CA GLY A 387 -25.63 3.15 -1.45
C GLY A 387 -26.69 3.63 -0.45
N ALA A 388 -26.34 4.57 0.41
CA ALA A 388 -27.30 5.18 1.31
C ALA A 388 -28.30 6.07 0.56
N VAL A 389 -27.84 6.88 -0.41
CA VAL A 389 -28.72 7.71 -1.24
C VAL A 389 -29.71 6.84 -2.03
N GLU A 390 -29.25 5.78 -2.68
CA GLU A 390 -30.11 4.85 -3.42
C GLU A 390 -31.17 4.21 -2.53
N ARG A 391 -30.78 3.60 -1.41
CA ARG A 391 -31.72 2.90 -0.54
C ARG A 391 -32.73 3.85 0.11
N ILE A 392 -32.31 5.07 0.47
CA ILE A 392 -33.23 6.06 1.02
C ILE A 392 -34.25 6.48 -0.05
N ASP A 393 -33.82 6.68 -1.30
CA ASP A 393 -34.71 7.02 -2.42
C ASP A 393 -35.73 5.88 -2.70
N GLU A 394 -35.32 4.63 -2.55
CA GLU A 394 -36.16 3.44 -2.67
C GLU A 394 -37.02 3.18 -1.42
N GLY A 395 -36.84 3.94 -0.36
CA GLY A 395 -37.55 3.77 0.92
C GLY A 395 -37.02 2.60 1.77
N GLU A 396 -35.83 2.10 1.46
CA GLU A 396 -35.20 1.00 2.17
C GLU A 396 -34.35 1.46 3.36
N PRO A 397 -34.21 0.63 4.41
CA PRO A 397 -33.38 0.97 5.55
C PRO A 397 -31.89 0.90 5.20
N ILE A 398 -31.11 1.77 5.86
CA ILE A 398 -29.63 1.78 5.79
C ILE A 398 -29.03 1.38 7.13
N THR A 399 -27.78 0.93 7.16
CA THR A 399 -27.08 0.63 8.42
C THR A 399 -26.73 1.89 9.18
N GLY A 400 -26.51 1.81 10.48
CA GLY A 400 -26.05 2.94 11.29
C GLY A 400 -24.70 3.48 10.81
N LEU A 401 -23.82 2.62 10.31
CA LEU A 401 -22.55 3.02 9.70
C LEU A 401 -22.76 3.87 8.45
N GLU A 402 -23.66 3.44 7.55
CA GLU A 402 -23.99 4.19 6.33
C GLU A 402 -24.65 5.52 6.66
N ALA A 403 -25.55 5.55 7.66
CA ALA A 403 -26.17 6.79 8.12
C ALA A 403 -25.13 7.79 8.66
N ARG A 404 -24.14 7.33 9.43
CA ARG A 404 -23.05 8.20 9.92
C ARG A 404 -22.16 8.70 8.78
N ARG A 405 -21.81 7.84 7.82
CA ARG A 405 -21.03 8.23 6.64
C ARG A 405 -21.78 9.19 5.73
N LEU A 406 -23.09 8.97 5.54
CA LEU A 406 -23.97 9.90 4.84
C LEU A 406 -23.96 11.28 5.52
N ALA A 407 -24.19 11.32 6.84
CA ALA A 407 -24.17 12.56 7.63
C ALA A 407 -22.83 13.30 7.51
N ASP A 408 -21.73 12.56 7.50
CA ASP A 408 -20.38 13.10 7.34
C ASP A 408 -20.13 13.72 5.97
N MET A 409 -20.72 13.18 4.91
CA MET A 409 -20.46 13.58 3.53
C MET A 409 -21.42 14.62 3.00
N LEU A 410 -22.59 14.76 3.58
CA LEU A 410 -23.57 15.78 3.20
C LEU A 410 -23.08 17.20 3.56
N ASP A 411 -23.32 18.16 2.67
CA ASP A 411 -23.14 19.58 2.95
C ASP A 411 -24.10 20.06 4.04
N ASP A 412 -23.75 21.12 4.76
CA ASP A 412 -24.58 21.66 5.84
C ASP A 412 -25.95 22.15 5.35
N THR A 413 -26.07 22.50 4.08
CA THR A 413 -27.35 22.89 3.44
C THR A 413 -28.37 21.76 3.43
N ALA A 414 -27.95 20.50 3.43
CA ALA A 414 -28.85 19.34 3.49
C ALA A 414 -29.67 19.29 4.80
N PHE A 415 -29.12 19.83 5.87
CA PHE A 415 -29.75 19.83 7.21
C PHE A 415 -30.69 21.03 7.45
N GLY A 416 -30.64 22.03 6.60
CA GLY A 416 -31.47 23.23 6.74
C GLY A 416 -31.24 23.96 8.07
N THR A 417 -32.29 24.12 8.87
CA THR A 417 -32.22 24.68 10.23
C THR A 417 -31.82 23.65 11.29
N ASN A 418 -31.90 22.38 10.95
CA ASN A 418 -31.43 21.27 11.79
C ASN A 418 -29.90 21.19 11.64
N HIS A 419 -29.19 21.24 12.72
CA HIS A 419 -27.75 21.05 12.66
C HIS A 419 -27.43 19.56 12.47
N ARG A 420 -26.32 19.24 11.80
CA ARG A 420 -25.83 17.86 11.64
C ARG A 420 -25.74 17.12 12.97
N ASP A 421 -25.40 17.82 14.04
CA ASP A 421 -25.27 17.26 15.38
C ASP A 421 -26.58 16.61 15.87
N ALA A 422 -27.75 17.15 15.48
CA ALA A 422 -29.02 16.55 15.81
C ALA A 422 -29.24 15.18 15.15
N LEU A 423 -28.71 14.96 13.95
CA LEU A 423 -28.71 13.63 13.33
C LEU A 423 -27.79 12.67 14.08
N TYR A 424 -26.60 13.13 14.48
CA TYR A 424 -25.70 12.28 15.28
C TYR A 424 -26.31 11.90 16.62
N GLU A 425 -26.94 12.85 17.34
CA GLU A 425 -27.63 12.57 18.59
C GLU A 425 -28.74 11.51 18.38
N ALA A 426 -29.54 11.64 17.32
CA ALA A 426 -30.57 10.67 16.99
C ALA A 426 -30.02 9.27 16.62
N LEU A 427 -28.84 9.22 15.97
CA LEU A 427 -28.16 7.97 15.66
C LEU A 427 -27.56 7.33 16.93
N ASP A 428 -26.98 8.13 17.83
CA ASP A 428 -26.46 7.66 19.13
C ASP A 428 -27.59 7.09 20.00
N GLU A 429 -28.75 7.74 20.06
CA GLU A 429 -29.93 7.24 20.77
C GLU A 429 -30.40 5.88 20.20
N ARG A 430 -30.39 5.72 18.88
CA ARG A 430 -30.78 4.47 18.23
C ARG A 430 -29.78 3.35 18.46
N GLU A 431 -28.50 3.66 18.50
CA GLU A 431 -27.43 2.70 18.82
C GLU A 431 -27.59 2.19 20.27
N GLU A 432 -27.84 3.11 21.21
CA GLU A 432 -28.12 2.76 22.61
C GLU A 432 -29.39 1.90 22.76
N GLU A 433 -30.48 2.26 22.07
CA GLU A 433 -31.73 1.49 22.07
C GLU A 433 -31.55 0.07 21.47
N ALA A 434 -30.72 -0.06 20.44
CA ALA A 434 -30.43 -1.34 19.79
C ALA A 434 -29.54 -2.25 20.67
N GLY A 435 -28.76 -1.66 21.59
CA GLY A 435 -27.87 -2.40 22.50
C GLY A 435 -26.76 -3.13 21.77
N VAL A 436 -26.35 -2.68 20.58
CA VAL A 436 -25.29 -3.25 19.74
C VAL A 436 -23.98 -2.49 19.97
N GLU A 437 -22.87 -3.20 19.84
CA GLU A 437 -21.54 -2.58 19.96
C GLU A 437 -20.97 -2.13 18.61
N ASP A 438 -21.55 -2.59 17.50
CA ASP A 438 -21.13 -2.23 16.15
C ASP A 438 -22.24 -1.47 15.43
N VAL A 439 -21.92 -0.26 15.00
CA VAL A 439 -22.82 0.62 14.24
C VAL A 439 -23.31 0.02 12.91
N ALA A 440 -22.64 -1.00 12.41
CA ALA A 440 -23.08 -1.75 11.22
C ALA A 440 -24.18 -2.77 11.52
N GLU A 441 -24.42 -3.13 12.78
CA GLU A 441 -25.36 -4.18 13.17
C GLU A 441 -26.81 -3.69 13.33
N PHE A 442 -27.06 -2.39 13.36
CA PHE A 442 -28.43 -1.84 13.43
C PHE A 442 -28.80 -1.07 12.16
N THR A 443 -30.09 -0.98 11.91
CA THR A 443 -30.61 -0.31 10.71
C THR A 443 -31.46 0.91 11.05
N ILE A 444 -31.37 1.91 10.17
CA ILE A 444 -32.08 3.20 10.25
C ILE A 444 -33.08 3.25 9.10
N LYS A 445 -34.32 3.62 9.42
CA LYS A 445 -35.35 3.86 8.40
C LYS A 445 -35.12 5.23 7.75
N PRO A 446 -35.43 5.39 6.44
CA PRO A 446 -35.27 6.63 5.71
C PRO A 446 -35.87 7.87 6.43
N GLY A 447 -37.05 7.73 7.03
CA GLY A 447 -37.72 8.82 7.72
C GLY A 447 -36.90 9.49 8.83
N LEU A 448 -36.02 8.78 9.52
CA LEU A 448 -35.12 9.41 10.51
C LEU A 448 -34.13 10.35 9.82
N ILE A 449 -33.61 9.95 8.68
CA ILE A 449 -32.66 10.78 7.91
C ILE A 449 -33.39 11.99 7.33
N GLU A 450 -34.57 11.80 6.74
CA GLU A 450 -35.38 12.85 6.15
C GLU A 450 -35.84 13.89 7.17
N ASP A 451 -36.17 13.47 8.40
CA ASP A 451 -36.57 14.37 9.51
C ASP A 451 -35.41 15.31 9.93
N HIS A 452 -34.15 14.84 9.86
CA HIS A 452 -32.97 15.59 10.31
C HIS A 452 -32.23 16.27 9.15
N ALA A 453 -32.27 15.69 7.94
CA ALA A 453 -31.70 16.24 6.72
C ALA A 453 -32.79 16.42 5.63
N PRO A 454 -33.75 17.36 5.82
CA PRO A 454 -34.92 17.49 4.94
C PRO A 454 -34.58 17.95 3.52
N PHE A 455 -33.40 18.46 3.28
CA PHE A 455 -32.90 18.81 1.94
C PHE A 455 -31.83 17.86 1.43
N MET A 456 -31.80 16.63 1.95
CA MET A 456 -30.92 15.61 1.44
C MET A 456 -31.15 15.42 -0.07
N PRO A 457 -30.08 15.30 -0.90
CA PRO A 457 -30.24 15.10 -2.33
C PRO A 457 -30.75 13.69 -2.63
N GLY A 458 -31.64 13.59 -3.62
CA GLY A 458 -31.89 12.32 -4.29
C GLY A 458 -30.77 11.97 -5.29
N PRO A 459 -30.86 10.80 -5.97
CA PRO A 459 -29.86 10.33 -6.94
C PRO A 459 -29.44 11.40 -7.97
N ALA A 460 -30.38 12.10 -8.58
CA ALA A 460 -30.13 13.09 -9.63
C ALA A 460 -29.34 14.35 -9.20
N SER A 461 -29.10 14.54 -7.91
CA SER A 461 -28.36 15.69 -7.36
C SER A 461 -27.39 15.28 -6.23
N ALA A 462 -27.10 13.99 -6.16
CA ALA A 462 -26.26 13.45 -5.09
C ALA A 462 -24.84 14.04 -5.06
N ASP A 463 -24.31 14.47 -6.18
CA ASP A 463 -23.00 15.11 -6.32
C ASP A 463 -22.98 16.58 -5.87
N ASP A 464 -24.11 17.28 -5.93
CA ASP A 464 -24.21 18.71 -5.60
C ASP A 464 -23.94 18.99 -4.13
N MET A 465 -24.43 18.13 -3.24
CA MET A 465 -24.40 18.34 -1.79
C MET A 465 -23.27 17.57 -1.07
N LEU A 466 -22.25 17.15 -1.79
CA LEU A 466 -21.07 16.50 -1.20
C LEU A 466 -20.10 17.54 -0.61
N ARG A 467 -19.75 17.37 0.67
CA ARG A 467 -18.68 18.13 1.32
C ARG A 467 -17.42 17.25 1.51
N LYS A 468 -16.27 17.90 1.70
CA LYS A 468 -14.98 17.24 1.93
C LYS A 468 -14.61 16.25 0.82
N THR A 469 -15.09 16.48 -0.40
CA THR A 469 -14.84 15.67 -1.58
C THR A 469 -14.13 16.48 -2.65
N SER A 470 -13.30 15.81 -3.47
CA SER A 470 -12.71 16.44 -4.65
C SER A 470 -13.74 16.67 -5.74
N GLN A 471 -13.46 17.61 -6.66
CA GLN A 471 -14.30 17.80 -7.84
C GLN A 471 -14.44 16.52 -8.66
N PHE A 472 -13.38 15.73 -8.71
CA PHE A 472 -13.34 14.43 -9.36
C PHE A 472 -14.35 13.44 -8.75
N GLN A 473 -14.41 13.33 -7.43
CA GLN A 473 -15.39 12.46 -6.74
C GLN A 473 -16.83 12.91 -7.02
N LYS A 474 -17.08 14.23 -7.05
CA LYS A 474 -18.40 14.76 -7.41
C LYS A 474 -18.80 14.35 -8.83
N GLN A 475 -17.92 14.58 -9.81
CA GLN A 475 -18.18 14.18 -11.20
C GLN A 475 -18.43 12.68 -11.31
N SER A 476 -17.68 11.87 -10.56
CA SER A 476 -17.85 10.42 -10.56
C SER A 476 -19.21 9.98 -10.00
N VAL A 477 -19.70 10.65 -8.95
CA VAL A 477 -21.03 10.38 -8.38
C VAL A 477 -22.12 10.78 -9.36
N GLY A 478 -22.02 11.98 -9.98
CA GLY A 478 -22.97 12.41 -11.00
C GLY A 478 -23.02 11.46 -12.17
N ALA A 479 -21.87 11.10 -12.74
CA ALA A 479 -21.79 10.16 -13.86
C ALA A 479 -22.35 8.77 -13.52
N TYR A 480 -22.15 8.30 -12.28
CA TYR A 480 -22.73 7.04 -11.82
C TYR A 480 -24.27 7.09 -11.85
N PHE A 481 -24.89 8.13 -11.28
CA PHE A 481 -26.35 8.25 -11.26
C PHE A 481 -26.98 8.58 -12.61
N ASP A 482 -26.24 9.24 -13.50
CA ASP A 482 -26.64 9.50 -14.88
C ASP A 482 -26.38 8.33 -15.85
N GLY A 483 -25.56 7.35 -15.43
CA GLY A 483 -25.12 6.24 -16.25
C GLY A 483 -26.09 5.06 -16.29
N GLU A 484 -25.69 4.00 -16.99
CA GLU A 484 -26.48 2.77 -17.20
C GLU A 484 -25.98 1.59 -16.31
N TYR A 485 -25.08 1.84 -15.34
CA TYR A 485 -24.35 0.80 -14.64
C TYR A 485 -24.67 0.72 -13.13
N GLN A 486 -25.83 1.23 -12.68
CA GLN A 486 -26.24 1.21 -11.26
C GLN A 486 -26.36 -0.22 -10.72
N ASP A 487 -26.74 -1.20 -11.57
CA ASP A 487 -26.83 -2.60 -11.20
C ASP A 487 -25.46 -3.30 -11.10
N VAL A 488 -24.36 -2.64 -11.50
CA VAL A 488 -23.03 -3.22 -11.41
C VAL A 488 -22.50 -3.13 -9.98
N ASP A 489 -22.04 -4.25 -9.43
CA ASP A 489 -21.39 -4.27 -8.12
C ASP A 489 -20.22 -3.27 -8.09
N ARG A 490 -20.27 -2.34 -7.14
CA ARG A 490 -19.30 -1.24 -6.97
C ARG A 490 -17.87 -1.73 -6.67
N ASP A 491 -17.73 -2.96 -6.20
CA ASP A 491 -16.44 -3.60 -5.94
C ASP A 491 -15.90 -4.38 -7.12
N ARG A 492 -16.67 -4.50 -8.18
CA ARG A 492 -16.32 -5.30 -9.33
C ARG A 492 -15.15 -4.74 -10.12
N VAL A 493 -15.08 -3.41 -10.29
CA VAL A 493 -13.96 -2.75 -10.97
C VAL A 493 -13.07 -2.06 -9.94
N ARG A 494 -11.79 -2.42 -9.92
CA ARG A 494 -10.78 -1.86 -9.02
C ARG A 494 -9.68 -1.18 -9.83
N VAL A 495 -9.32 0.02 -9.42
CA VAL A 495 -8.32 0.83 -10.15
C VAL A 495 -7.27 1.35 -9.18
N GLY A 496 -5.99 1.20 -9.53
CA GLY A 496 -4.93 1.63 -8.61
C GLY A 496 -3.53 1.57 -9.18
N THR A 497 -2.57 1.79 -8.31
CA THR A 497 -1.17 1.51 -8.64
C THR A 497 -0.85 0.04 -8.35
N ILE A 498 0.18 -0.50 -9.01
CA ILE A 498 0.64 -1.86 -8.74
C ILE A 498 0.93 -2.08 -7.26
N HIS A 499 1.53 -1.10 -6.58
CA HIS A 499 1.82 -1.17 -5.14
C HIS A 499 0.55 -1.38 -4.30
N SER A 500 -0.54 -0.73 -4.67
CA SER A 500 -1.82 -0.83 -3.95
C SER A 500 -2.59 -2.12 -4.19
N ALA A 501 -2.20 -2.86 -5.22
CA ALA A 501 -2.80 -4.14 -5.55
C ALA A 501 -2.22 -5.31 -4.73
N LYS A 502 -1.17 -5.08 -3.93
CA LYS A 502 -0.60 -6.13 -3.08
C LYS A 502 -1.65 -6.70 -2.13
N GLY A 503 -1.68 -8.03 -2.00
CA GLY A 503 -2.69 -8.74 -1.21
C GLY A 503 -4.05 -8.92 -1.90
N ARG A 504 -4.28 -8.30 -3.07
CA ARG A 504 -5.56 -8.37 -3.80
C ARG A 504 -5.45 -9.27 -5.03
N GLU A 505 -6.59 -9.56 -5.66
CA GLU A 505 -6.68 -10.33 -6.91
C GLU A 505 -7.96 -9.99 -7.67
N ALA A 506 -7.99 -10.26 -8.96
CA ALA A 506 -9.15 -10.12 -9.82
C ALA A 506 -9.10 -11.17 -10.95
N ASP A 507 -10.24 -11.45 -11.56
CA ASP A 507 -10.31 -12.40 -12.68
C ASP A 507 -9.59 -11.84 -13.91
N HIS A 508 -9.83 -10.56 -14.23
CA HIS A 508 -9.17 -9.82 -15.30
C HIS A 508 -8.27 -8.73 -14.73
N VAL A 509 -7.00 -8.73 -15.11
CA VAL A 509 -6.04 -7.70 -14.68
C VAL A 509 -5.39 -7.05 -15.88
N PHE A 510 -5.52 -5.72 -15.95
CA PHE A 510 -4.85 -4.87 -16.92
C PHE A 510 -3.65 -4.21 -16.23
N VAL A 511 -2.47 -4.35 -16.79
CA VAL A 511 -1.23 -3.76 -16.24
C VAL A 511 -0.60 -2.85 -17.27
N ALA A 512 -0.51 -1.55 -16.99
CA ALA A 512 0.29 -0.62 -17.77
C ALA A 512 1.78 -0.90 -17.53
N THR A 513 2.53 -1.14 -18.60
CA THR A 513 3.96 -1.49 -18.51
C THR A 513 4.88 -0.30 -18.71
N ASP A 514 4.32 0.90 -18.85
CA ASP A 514 5.08 2.14 -18.94
C ASP A 514 5.86 2.43 -17.66
N LEU A 515 7.14 2.72 -17.82
CA LEU A 515 8.03 3.16 -16.75
C LEU A 515 7.91 4.67 -16.53
N THR A 516 8.27 5.13 -15.35
CA THR A 516 8.34 6.57 -15.07
C THR A 516 9.76 7.08 -15.32
N GLU A 517 9.89 8.36 -15.67
CA GLU A 517 11.18 9.02 -15.85
C GLU A 517 12.12 8.77 -14.64
N LYS A 518 11.59 8.91 -13.42
CA LYS A 518 12.34 8.63 -12.19
C LYS A 518 12.84 7.19 -12.09
N VAL A 519 12.03 6.20 -12.52
CA VAL A 519 12.47 4.80 -12.53
C VAL A 519 13.61 4.62 -13.52
N VAL A 520 13.50 5.22 -14.70
CA VAL A 520 14.54 5.17 -15.71
C VAL A 520 15.83 5.84 -15.24
N GLU A 521 15.75 7.00 -14.58
CA GLU A 521 16.90 7.66 -13.96
C GLU A 521 17.58 6.78 -12.90
N GLN A 522 16.79 6.14 -12.02
CA GLN A 522 17.32 5.21 -11.02
C GLN A 522 17.99 3.98 -11.66
N MET A 523 17.44 3.51 -12.77
CA MET A 523 18.02 2.41 -13.53
C MET A 523 19.36 2.82 -14.16
N ALA A 524 19.43 4.01 -14.73
CA ALA A 524 20.67 4.55 -15.28
C ALA A 524 21.77 4.72 -14.22
N ALA A 525 21.39 5.17 -13.02
CA ALA A 525 22.32 5.33 -11.90
C ALA A 525 22.81 3.99 -11.30
N SER A 526 22.13 2.87 -11.56
CA SER A 526 22.51 1.54 -11.06
C SER A 526 23.49 0.78 -11.95
N VAL A 527 23.85 1.32 -13.11
CA VAL A 527 24.88 0.75 -13.97
C VAL A 527 26.24 1.14 -13.39
N ASP A 528 27.05 0.16 -13.00
CA ASP A 528 28.41 0.33 -12.42
C ASP A 528 29.44 0.95 -13.42
N ASP A 529 28.99 1.70 -14.40
CA ASP A 529 29.85 2.43 -15.31
C ASP A 529 29.90 3.91 -14.87
N PRO A 530 31.01 4.37 -14.25
CA PRO A 530 31.14 5.76 -13.86
C PRO A 530 31.14 6.75 -15.04
N ASP A 531 31.30 6.25 -16.28
CA ASP A 531 31.23 7.03 -17.51
C ASP A 531 29.83 6.98 -18.16
N ALA A 532 28.94 6.13 -17.69
CA ALA A 532 27.52 6.09 -18.07
C ALA A 532 26.73 7.19 -17.35
N VAL A 533 27.24 8.42 -17.37
CA VAL A 533 26.42 9.58 -17.05
C VAL A 533 25.30 9.62 -18.09
N PRO A 534 24.01 9.74 -17.70
CA PRO A 534 22.95 9.99 -18.66
C PRO A 534 23.37 11.18 -19.51
N GLY A 535 23.75 10.93 -20.77
CA GLY A 535 24.07 12.00 -21.71
C GLY A 535 22.85 12.89 -21.85
N ASP A 536 23.02 14.13 -22.29
CA ASP A 536 21.98 15.13 -22.52
C ASP A 536 20.86 14.68 -23.51
N GLU A 537 20.83 13.44 -23.92
CA GLU A 537 19.78 12.87 -24.75
C GLU A 537 18.67 12.27 -23.88
N PRO A 538 17.43 12.77 -24.02
CA PRO A 538 16.30 12.19 -23.29
C PRO A 538 16.12 10.73 -23.71
N PHE A 539 15.86 9.83 -22.74
CA PHE A 539 15.48 8.45 -23.00
C PHE A 539 14.33 8.41 -24.02
N THR A 540 14.57 7.78 -25.14
CA THR A 540 13.61 7.69 -26.25
C THR A 540 13.01 6.30 -26.32
N LYS A 541 11.94 6.13 -27.12
CA LYS A 541 11.33 4.82 -27.41
C LYS A 541 12.32 3.74 -27.88
N ASN A 542 13.47 4.13 -28.37
CA ASN A 542 14.50 3.21 -28.87
C ASN A 542 15.50 2.77 -27.78
N THR A 543 15.38 3.26 -26.56
CA THR A 543 16.23 2.81 -25.45
C THR A 543 15.64 1.52 -24.91
N ASP A 544 16.34 0.40 -25.08
CA ASP A 544 15.91 -0.88 -24.51
C ASP A 544 16.18 -0.89 -22.99
N PRO A 545 15.13 -0.81 -22.14
CA PRO A 545 15.31 -0.73 -20.70
C PRO A 545 15.59 -2.07 -20.02
N VAL A 546 15.55 -3.20 -20.75
CA VAL A 546 15.63 -4.55 -20.17
C VAL A 546 16.91 -4.80 -19.37
N PRO A 547 18.09 -4.46 -19.88
CA PRO A 547 19.34 -4.70 -19.14
C PRO A 547 19.47 -3.85 -17.88
N MET A 548 18.65 -2.81 -17.77
CA MET A 548 18.75 -1.76 -16.75
C MET A 548 17.65 -1.87 -15.68
N LEU A 549 16.65 -2.76 -15.84
CA LEU A 549 15.60 -2.95 -14.84
C LEU A 549 16.20 -3.47 -13.52
N THR A 550 16.04 -2.67 -12.47
CA THR A 550 16.45 -3.07 -11.13
C THR A 550 15.59 -4.23 -10.62
N ASP A 551 16.14 -5.06 -9.74
CA ASP A 551 15.39 -6.14 -9.09
C ASP A 551 14.12 -5.63 -8.39
N ASN A 552 14.15 -4.43 -7.83
CA ASN A 552 12.98 -3.82 -7.18
C ASN A 552 11.86 -3.52 -8.18
N GLU A 553 12.20 -2.99 -9.36
CA GLU A 553 11.22 -2.70 -10.39
C GLU A 553 10.60 -3.98 -10.98
N ARG A 554 11.42 -5.02 -11.16
CA ARG A 554 10.94 -6.36 -11.57
C ARG A 554 9.94 -6.92 -10.57
N ARG A 555 10.21 -6.77 -9.27
CA ARG A 555 9.27 -7.18 -8.20
C ARG A 555 7.95 -6.43 -8.26
N VAL A 556 7.98 -5.15 -8.61
CA VAL A 556 6.75 -4.37 -8.78
C VAL A 556 5.89 -4.96 -9.88
N PHE A 557 6.44 -5.19 -11.09
CA PHE A 557 5.69 -5.81 -12.19
C PHE A 557 5.27 -7.24 -11.90
N TYR A 558 6.12 -8.02 -11.25
CA TYR A 558 5.76 -9.36 -10.77
C TYR A 558 4.51 -9.33 -9.89
N VAL A 559 4.43 -8.38 -8.96
CA VAL A 559 3.24 -8.21 -8.13
C VAL A 559 2.03 -7.87 -8.99
N GLY A 560 2.12 -6.91 -9.90
CA GLY A 560 1.01 -6.51 -10.76
C GLY A 560 0.47 -7.67 -11.61
N MET A 561 1.35 -8.35 -12.33
CA MET A 561 1.00 -9.47 -13.20
C MET A 561 0.42 -10.66 -12.41
N SER A 562 0.90 -10.89 -11.20
CA SER A 562 0.46 -12.00 -10.34
C SER A 562 -0.90 -11.79 -9.67
N ARG A 563 -1.61 -10.71 -9.99
CA ARG A 563 -2.98 -10.47 -9.47
C ARG A 563 -4.06 -11.17 -10.28
N ALA A 564 -3.75 -11.62 -11.53
CA ALA A 564 -4.71 -12.18 -12.47
C ALA A 564 -5.08 -13.64 -12.15
N ARG A 565 -6.37 -13.91 -12.03
CA ARG A 565 -6.92 -15.27 -11.81
C ARG A 565 -7.25 -15.99 -13.11
N GLU A 566 -7.61 -15.25 -14.16
CA GLU A 566 -8.04 -15.82 -15.46
C GLU A 566 -7.32 -15.13 -16.64
N ARG A 567 -7.31 -13.80 -16.68
CA ARG A 567 -6.80 -13.04 -17.82
C ARG A 567 -5.86 -11.93 -17.38
N LEU A 568 -4.68 -11.90 -17.98
CA LEU A 568 -3.70 -10.82 -17.85
C LEU A 568 -3.60 -10.06 -19.17
N VAL A 569 -3.80 -8.75 -19.13
CA VAL A 569 -3.62 -7.85 -20.28
C VAL A 569 -2.48 -6.89 -19.98
N LEU A 570 -1.43 -6.94 -20.76
CA LEU A 570 -0.29 -6.05 -20.67
C LEU A 570 -0.48 -4.90 -21.66
N LEU A 571 -0.45 -3.67 -21.15
CA LEU A 571 -0.67 -2.46 -21.94
C LEU A 571 0.69 -1.80 -22.19
N GLU A 572 1.21 -1.95 -23.38
CA GLU A 572 2.52 -1.45 -23.78
C GLU A 572 2.41 -0.09 -24.45
N ASP A 573 3.23 0.90 -24.04
CA ASP A 573 3.26 2.26 -24.58
C ASP A 573 1.90 3.00 -24.48
N LEU A 574 1.24 2.87 -23.33
CA LEU A 574 -0.06 3.53 -23.07
C LEU A 574 0.07 5.06 -22.98
N VAL A 575 1.19 5.56 -22.47
CA VAL A 575 1.43 7.01 -22.28
C VAL A 575 2.09 7.67 -23.49
N GLY A 576 2.54 6.90 -24.46
CA GLY A 576 3.16 7.37 -25.69
C GLY A 576 4.57 7.95 -25.47
N GLY A 577 5.59 7.21 -25.90
CA GLY A 577 6.99 7.65 -25.79
C GLY A 577 7.69 7.36 -24.48
N ALA A 578 7.00 6.83 -23.48
CA ALA A 578 7.65 6.34 -22.26
C ALA A 578 8.36 4.99 -22.54
N PRO A 579 9.51 4.71 -21.91
CA PRO A 579 10.07 3.37 -21.89
C PRO A 579 9.07 2.40 -21.28
N THR A 580 8.99 1.19 -21.82
CA THR A 580 8.04 0.17 -21.35
C THR A 580 8.78 -1.10 -20.94
N LEU A 581 8.18 -1.91 -20.07
CA LEU A 581 8.65 -3.24 -19.80
C LEU A 581 8.57 -4.05 -21.11
N PRO A 582 9.65 -4.74 -21.55
CA PRO A 582 9.67 -5.45 -22.81
C PRO A 582 8.82 -6.73 -22.73
N VAL A 583 7.56 -6.57 -23.07
CA VAL A 583 6.57 -7.65 -22.95
C VAL A 583 6.86 -8.78 -23.93
N ASP A 584 7.40 -8.49 -25.11
CA ASP A 584 7.77 -9.51 -26.09
C ASP A 584 8.76 -10.54 -25.53
N VAL A 585 9.71 -10.09 -24.70
CA VAL A 585 10.65 -10.98 -24.00
C VAL A 585 9.95 -11.88 -22.97
N LEU A 586 8.92 -11.39 -22.32
CA LEU A 586 8.14 -12.16 -21.34
C LEU A 586 7.21 -13.18 -22.01
N LEU A 587 6.68 -12.85 -23.17
CA LEU A 587 5.73 -13.69 -23.92
C LEU A 587 6.41 -14.73 -24.80
N ASP A 588 7.68 -14.49 -25.19
CA ASP A 588 8.39 -15.36 -26.09
C ASP A 588 8.71 -16.73 -25.45
N ASN A 589 8.53 -17.81 -26.22
CA ASN A 589 8.78 -19.18 -25.78
C ASN A 589 10.28 -19.58 -25.78
N ARG A 590 11.19 -18.64 -25.60
CA ARG A 590 12.63 -18.90 -25.59
C ARG A 590 13.04 -19.83 -24.44
N PRO A 591 13.96 -20.76 -24.69
CA PRO A 591 14.39 -21.71 -23.65
C PRO A 591 15.01 -20.98 -22.45
N SER A 592 14.75 -21.50 -21.27
CA SER A 592 15.36 -21.02 -20.02
C SER A 592 16.88 -21.14 -20.13
N GLY A 593 17.59 -20.02 -20.13
CA GLY A 593 19.04 -19.97 -20.24
C GLY A 593 19.58 -18.96 -21.25
N ALA A 594 18.71 -18.25 -21.98
CA ALA A 594 19.14 -17.13 -22.81
C ALA A 594 19.71 -16.01 -21.94
N THR A 595 20.93 -15.59 -22.22
CA THR A 595 21.58 -14.45 -21.57
C THR A 595 21.11 -13.14 -22.19
N VAL A 596 21.40 -12.01 -21.52
CA VAL A 596 21.15 -10.68 -22.08
C VAL A 596 21.88 -10.52 -23.43
N GLU A 597 23.08 -11.11 -23.58
CA GLU A 597 23.85 -11.12 -24.83
C GLU A 597 23.10 -11.86 -25.95
N ASP A 598 22.42 -12.97 -25.62
CA ASP A 598 21.61 -13.70 -26.61
C ASP A 598 20.40 -12.89 -27.09
N VAL A 599 19.78 -12.11 -26.20
CA VAL A 599 18.64 -11.23 -26.52
C VAL A 599 19.10 -10.04 -27.39
N LEU A 600 20.24 -9.44 -27.07
CA LEU A 600 20.79 -8.32 -27.86
C LEU A 600 21.26 -8.79 -29.23
N ALA A 601 21.88 -9.96 -29.33
CA ALA A 601 22.35 -10.52 -30.61
C ALA A 601 21.21 -10.85 -31.58
N GLU A 602 20.01 -11.21 -31.08
CA GLU A 602 18.83 -11.44 -31.92
C GLU A 602 18.10 -10.15 -32.31
N ALA A 603 18.14 -9.10 -31.47
CA ALA A 603 17.59 -7.78 -31.82
C ALA A 603 18.41 -7.08 -32.93
N GLU A 604 19.70 -7.40 -33.08
CA GLU A 604 20.58 -6.90 -34.14
C GLU A 604 20.55 -7.75 -35.42
N ALA A 605 19.90 -8.92 -35.40
CA ALA A 605 19.79 -9.75 -36.59
C ALA A 605 18.81 -9.12 -37.59
N PRO A 606 19.20 -8.90 -38.87
CA PRO A 606 18.28 -8.36 -39.86
C PRO A 606 17.11 -9.33 -40.04
N ALA A 607 15.89 -8.78 -40.08
CA ALA A 607 14.68 -9.53 -40.34
C ALA A 607 14.91 -10.42 -41.59
N ALA A 608 14.78 -11.72 -41.42
CA ALA A 608 14.87 -12.64 -42.55
C ALA A 608 13.67 -12.43 -43.44
N ASP A 609 13.93 -12.16 -44.74
CA ASP A 609 12.95 -11.92 -45.83
C ASP A 609 11.87 -13.01 -45.95
#